data_314a91d533503132070a6592d4af44d9
#
_entry.id   314a91d533503132070a6592d4af44d9
#
_cell.length_a   1.000
_cell.length_b   1.000
_cell.length_c   1.000
_cell.angle_alpha   90.00
_cell.angle_beta   90.00
_cell.angle_gamma   90.00
#
_symmetry.space_group_name_H-M   'P 1'
#
loop_
_entity.id
_entity.type
_entity.pdbx_description
1 polymer ?
#
loop_
_entity_poly.entity_id
_entity_poly.type
_entity_poly.pdbx_seq_one_letter_code
_entity_poly.pdbx_strand_id
1 'polypeptide(L)'
;GWDVYITEIVIATVLLIVFMLITIRGASVSGSLQYYFCVAMVLVVALMFIGSFFSSHFSLSHLEPLASVDKGWFQSIIMIVSIAPWAYVGFDNIPQTAEEFNFSPNKTFKLIVYSLLAASLTYVVMLLYTGWLSTQATSLNGNLWLTGAVTQDAFGFIGLAVLAVAIIMGIFTGLNGFLMSSSRLLFSMG
;
A
#
# COMPACT_ATOMS: atom_id res chain seq x y z
N GLY A 1 -22.58 11.09 -1.74
CA GLY A 1 -21.32 11.80 -1.51
C GLY A 1 -20.61 11.16 -0.35
N TRP A 2 -19.31 11.37 -0.23
CA TRP A 2 -18.54 10.93 0.93
C TRP A 2 -18.72 11.99 2.01
N ASP A 3 -19.21 11.59 3.18
CA ASP A 3 -19.31 12.50 4.32
C ASP A 3 -17.94 12.63 4.95
N VAL A 4 -17.36 13.82 4.89
CA VAL A 4 -16.05 14.13 5.49
C VAL A 4 -16.29 14.79 6.84
N TYR A 5 -15.79 14.17 7.89
CA TYR A 5 -15.90 14.66 9.25
C TYR A 5 -14.79 15.67 9.60
N ILE A 6 -15.09 16.66 10.41
CA ILE A 6 -14.12 17.68 10.87
C ILE A 6 -12.89 17.02 11.53
N THR A 7 -13.09 15.96 12.26
CA THR A 7 -12.01 15.19 12.90
C THR A 7 -11.03 14.62 11.88
N GLU A 8 -11.51 14.13 10.74
CA GLU A 8 -10.67 13.61 9.66
C GLU A 8 -9.82 14.72 9.03
N ILE A 9 -10.43 15.90 8.79
CA ILE A 9 -9.71 17.06 8.28
C ILE A 9 -8.61 17.49 9.24
N VAL A 10 -8.90 17.56 10.54
CA VAL A 10 -7.93 17.94 11.57
C VAL A 10 -6.76 16.94 11.61
N ILE A 11 -7.03 15.64 11.63
CA ILE A 11 -6.00 14.59 11.63
C ILE A 11 -5.14 14.70 10.36
N ALA A 12 -5.76 14.80 9.19
CA ALA A 12 -5.04 14.93 7.92
C ALA A 12 -4.14 16.18 7.90
N THR A 13 -4.66 17.32 8.38
CA THR A 13 -3.91 18.57 8.44
C THR A 13 -2.72 18.48 9.39
N VAL A 14 -2.90 17.89 10.57
CA VAL A 14 -1.81 17.68 11.54
C VAL A 14 -0.73 16.78 10.95
N LEU A 15 -1.11 15.67 10.30
CA LEU A 15 -0.16 14.78 9.64
C LEU A 15 0.62 15.49 8.52
N LEU A 16 -0.05 16.27 7.67
CA LEU A 16 0.61 17.05 6.64
C LEU A 16 1.64 18.03 7.22
N ILE A 17 1.29 18.74 8.29
CA ILE A 17 2.20 19.67 8.96
C ILE A 17 3.42 18.91 9.55
N VAL A 18 3.20 17.77 10.21
CA VAL A 18 4.28 16.96 10.77
C VAL A 18 5.25 16.50 9.69
N PHE A 19 4.75 15.92 8.58
CA PHE A 19 5.61 15.46 7.50
C PHE A 19 6.28 16.61 6.74
N MET A 20 5.62 17.76 6.61
CA MET A 20 6.24 18.99 6.09
C MET A 20 7.45 19.41 6.95
N LEU A 21 7.30 19.43 8.27
CA LEU A 21 8.38 19.76 9.19
C LEU A 21 9.55 18.75 9.13
N ILE A 22 9.25 17.47 8.91
CA ILE A 22 10.26 16.42 8.69
C ILE A 22 11.00 16.66 7.38
N THR A 23 10.28 16.99 6.30
CA THR A 23 10.89 17.26 4.98
C THR A 23 11.81 18.49 5.02
N ILE A 24 11.43 19.55 5.76
CA ILE A 24 12.26 20.75 5.96
C ILE A 24 13.60 20.41 6.68
N ARG A 25 13.63 19.38 7.53
CA ARG A 25 14.86 18.93 8.21
C ARG A 25 15.88 18.25 7.26
N GLY A 26 15.50 17.99 6.04
CA GLY A 26 16.38 17.51 4.98
C GLY A 26 16.10 16.07 4.53
N ALA A 27 16.54 15.78 3.33
CA ALA A 27 16.32 14.52 2.64
C ALA A 27 16.86 13.29 3.39
N SER A 28 17.96 13.43 4.12
CA SER A 28 18.53 12.33 4.91
C SER A 28 17.62 11.86 6.03
N VAL A 29 16.98 12.79 6.76
CA VAL A 29 16.04 12.47 7.84
C VAL A 29 14.76 11.87 7.26
N SER A 30 14.22 12.49 6.22
CA SER A 30 13.02 12.05 5.52
C SER A 30 13.22 10.65 4.91
N GLY A 31 14.35 10.41 4.25
CA GLY A 31 14.68 9.11 3.65
C GLY A 31 14.89 8.00 4.69
N SER A 32 15.55 8.29 5.81
CA SER A 32 15.71 7.32 6.89
C SER A 32 14.37 6.91 7.49
N LEU A 33 13.48 7.87 7.72
CA LEU A 33 12.14 7.63 8.24
C LEU A 33 11.33 6.75 7.27
N GLN A 34 11.38 7.06 5.98
CA GLN A 34 10.72 6.30 4.94
C GLN A 34 11.22 4.85 4.87
N TYR A 35 12.52 4.64 5.02
CA TYR A 35 13.10 3.31 5.09
C TYR A 35 12.51 2.48 6.23
N TYR A 36 12.45 3.02 7.44
CA TYR A 36 11.89 2.30 8.59
C TYR A 36 10.40 2.01 8.43
N PHE A 37 9.63 2.95 7.90
CA PHE A 37 8.21 2.72 7.62
C PHE A 37 7.99 1.63 6.56
N CYS A 38 8.77 1.66 5.50
CA CYS A 38 8.70 0.65 4.44
C CYS A 38 9.06 -0.74 4.97
N VAL A 39 10.17 -0.85 5.73
CA VAL A 39 10.58 -2.12 6.34
C VAL A 39 9.52 -2.63 7.31
N ALA A 40 8.98 -1.78 8.19
CA ALA A 40 7.93 -2.17 9.13
C ALA A 40 6.68 -2.66 8.39
N MET A 41 6.23 -1.94 7.35
CA MET A 41 5.09 -2.35 6.53
C MET A 41 5.30 -3.72 5.88
N VAL A 42 6.45 -3.93 5.24
CA VAL A 42 6.76 -5.20 4.56
C VAL A 42 6.85 -6.35 5.55
N LEU A 43 7.45 -6.13 6.72
CA LEU A 43 7.53 -7.14 7.78
C LEU A 43 6.14 -7.53 8.29
N VAL A 44 5.26 -6.56 8.52
CA VAL A 44 3.88 -6.84 8.96
C VAL A 44 3.11 -7.60 7.88
N VAL A 45 3.21 -7.19 6.62
CA VAL A 45 2.57 -7.91 5.50
C VAL A 45 3.08 -9.36 5.41
N ALA A 46 4.40 -9.56 5.54
CA ALA A 46 5.00 -10.90 5.52
C ALA A 46 4.51 -11.76 6.71
N LEU A 47 4.45 -11.18 7.92
CA LEU A 47 3.95 -11.88 9.11
C LEU A 47 2.48 -12.28 8.95
N MET A 48 1.64 -11.39 8.43
CA MET A 48 0.22 -11.69 8.18
C MET A 48 0.06 -12.78 7.12
N PHE A 49 0.83 -12.69 6.05
CA PHE A 49 0.81 -13.70 4.99
C PHE A 49 1.23 -15.08 5.49
N ILE A 50 2.32 -15.16 6.25
CA ILE A 50 2.78 -16.42 6.87
C ILE A 50 1.73 -16.89 7.89
N GLY A 51 1.20 -15.99 8.72
CA GLY A 51 0.18 -16.31 9.71
C GLY A 51 -1.10 -16.88 9.08
N SER A 52 -1.45 -16.46 7.87
CA SER A 52 -2.64 -16.94 7.18
C SER A 52 -2.64 -18.45 6.91
N PHE A 53 -1.49 -19.07 6.72
CA PHE A 53 -1.37 -20.52 6.54
C PHE A 53 -1.74 -21.32 7.80
N PHE A 54 -1.67 -20.70 8.96
CA PHE A 54 -2.00 -21.32 10.25
C PHE A 54 -3.44 -21.00 10.69
N SER A 55 -4.18 -20.22 9.91
CA SER A 55 -5.58 -19.87 10.21
C SER A 55 -6.50 -21.04 9.85
N SER A 56 -7.52 -21.28 10.69
CA SER A 56 -8.60 -22.22 10.41
C SER A 56 -9.45 -21.84 9.20
N HIS A 57 -9.40 -20.56 8.78
CA HIS A 57 -10.13 -20.03 7.62
C HIS A 57 -9.34 -20.19 6.30
N PHE A 58 -8.10 -20.69 6.35
CA PHE A 58 -7.29 -20.88 5.15
C PHE A 58 -7.89 -21.94 4.24
N SER A 59 -8.26 -21.57 3.02
CA SER A 59 -8.66 -22.51 1.97
C SER A 59 -8.35 -21.99 0.58
N LEU A 60 -7.69 -22.82 -0.23
CA LEU A 60 -7.44 -22.50 -1.63
C LEU A 60 -8.71 -22.48 -2.48
N SER A 61 -9.75 -23.21 -2.06
CA SER A 61 -11.05 -23.19 -2.75
C SER A 61 -11.76 -21.84 -2.70
N HIS A 62 -11.38 -20.97 -1.75
CA HIS A 62 -11.92 -19.61 -1.67
C HIS A 62 -11.45 -18.69 -2.81
N LEU A 63 -10.42 -19.08 -3.55
CA LEU A 63 -9.97 -18.36 -4.74
C LEU A 63 -10.86 -18.61 -5.97
N GLU A 64 -11.76 -19.56 -5.90
CA GLU A 64 -12.71 -19.83 -6.99
C GLU A 64 -14.01 -19.02 -6.83
N PRO A 65 -14.58 -18.51 -7.92
CA PRO A 65 -14.10 -18.59 -9.30
C PRO A 65 -12.98 -17.57 -9.60
N LEU A 66 -11.97 -17.98 -10.38
CA LEU A 66 -10.82 -17.13 -10.75
C LEU A 66 -11.17 -15.97 -11.69
N ALA A 67 -12.38 -15.93 -12.19
CA ALA A 67 -12.91 -14.83 -13.02
C ALA A 67 -14.39 -14.63 -12.71
N SER A 68 -14.89 -13.42 -12.97
CA SER A 68 -16.32 -13.13 -12.83
C SER A 68 -17.14 -14.08 -13.70
N VAL A 69 -18.12 -14.77 -13.09
CA VAL A 69 -19.02 -15.70 -13.79
C VAL A 69 -19.80 -14.98 -14.89
N ASP A 70 -20.19 -13.72 -14.63
CA ASP A 70 -21.03 -12.94 -15.56
C ASP A 70 -20.22 -12.28 -16.69
N LYS A 71 -18.92 -12.03 -16.51
CA LYS A 71 -18.12 -11.21 -17.45
C LYS A 71 -17.05 -11.98 -18.21
N GLY A 72 -16.74 -13.20 -17.80
CA GLY A 72 -15.68 -14.00 -18.40
C GLY A 72 -14.26 -13.48 -18.17
N TRP A 73 -13.27 -14.26 -18.54
CA TRP A 73 -11.84 -14.01 -18.27
C TRP A 73 -11.32 -12.70 -18.87
N PHE A 74 -11.62 -12.45 -20.15
CA PHE A 74 -11.08 -11.29 -20.87
C PHE A 74 -11.55 -9.98 -20.26
N GLN A 75 -12.85 -9.87 -19.97
CA GLN A 75 -13.41 -8.66 -19.38
C GLN A 75 -12.95 -8.44 -17.93
N SER A 76 -12.76 -9.51 -17.17
CA SER A 76 -12.19 -9.45 -15.81
C SER A 76 -10.76 -8.92 -15.84
N ILE A 77 -9.91 -9.37 -16.76
CA ILE A 77 -8.55 -8.87 -16.94
C ILE A 77 -8.55 -7.39 -17.29
N ILE A 78 -9.39 -6.97 -18.25
CA ILE A 78 -9.48 -5.54 -18.65
C ILE A 78 -9.89 -4.66 -17.46
N MET A 79 -10.83 -5.11 -16.63
CA MET A 79 -11.22 -4.37 -15.42
C MET A 79 -10.06 -4.19 -14.46
N ILE A 80 -9.28 -5.24 -14.21
CA ILE A 80 -8.11 -5.16 -13.32
C ILE A 80 -7.07 -4.22 -13.91
N VAL A 81 -6.74 -4.37 -15.21
CA VAL A 81 -5.76 -3.53 -15.90
C VAL A 81 -6.16 -2.05 -15.88
N SER A 82 -7.45 -1.74 -15.98
CA SER A 82 -7.94 -0.35 -15.95
C SER A 82 -7.77 0.33 -14.59
N ILE A 83 -7.76 -0.44 -13.50
CA ILE A 83 -7.58 0.07 -12.12
C ILE A 83 -6.10 0.02 -11.69
N ALA A 84 -5.32 -0.89 -12.26
CA ALA A 84 -3.92 -1.12 -11.89
C ALA A 84 -3.04 0.14 -11.86
N PRO A 85 -3.15 1.14 -12.76
CA PRO A 85 -2.33 2.35 -12.68
C PRO A 85 -2.42 3.08 -11.35
N TRP A 86 -3.59 3.06 -10.69
CA TRP A 86 -3.76 3.65 -9.36
C TRP A 86 -2.90 3.00 -8.27
N ALA A 87 -2.67 1.70 -8.39
CA ALA A 87 -1.84 0.95 -7.44
C ALA A 87 -0.35 1.27 -7.54
N TYR A 88 0.09 1.84 -8.66
CA TYR A 88 1.49 2.16 -8.93
C TYR A 88 1.79 3.65 -8.91
N VAL A 89 0.85 4.49 -8.49
CA VAL A 89 1.09 5.94 -8.31
C VAL A 89 2.25 6.15 -7.32
N GLY A 90 3.20 7.00 -7.68
CA GLY A 90 4.35 7.35 -6.84
C GLY A 90 5.69 6.75 -7.32
N PHE A 91 5.72 5.86 -8.31
CA PHE A 91 7.00 5.38 -8.88
C PHE A 91 7.81 6.52 -9.56
N ASP A 92 7.13 7.55 -10.01
CA ASP A 92 7.66 8.77 -10.60
C ASP A 92 8.39 9.66 -9.58
N ASN A 93 8.20 9.44 -8.28
CA ASN A 93 8.96 10.13 -7.24
C ASN A 93 10.46 9.78 -7.29
N ILE A 94 10.82 8.59 -7.78
CA ILE A 94 12.22 8.14 -7.84
C ILE A 94 13.06 9.04 -8.78
N PRO A 95 12.68 9.30 -10.05
CA PRO A 95 13.42 10.22 -10.89
C PRO A 95 13.42 11.66 -10.38
N GLN A 96 12.35 12.13 -9.72
CA GLN A 96 12.25 13.49 -9.17
C GLN A 96 13.23 13.72 -8.00
N THR A 97 13.61 12.67 -7.28
CA THR A 97 14.55 12.71 -6.16
C THR A 97 15.94 12.17 -6.54
N ALA A 98 16.17 11.85 -7.82
CA ALA A 98 17.38 11.17 -8.28
C ALA A 98 18.68 11.98 -8.04
N GLU A 99 18.60 13.30 -7.98
CA GLU A 99 19.75 14.19 -7.71
C GLU A 99 20.28 14.04 -6.27
N GLU A 100 19.47 13.52 -5.36
CA GLU A 100 19.86 13.29 -3.95
C GLU A 100 20.52 11.93 -3.73
N PHE A 101 20.52 11.07 -4.74
CA PHE A 101 21.10 9.75 -4.62
C PHE A 101 22.63 9.79 -4.71
N ASN A 102 23.31 9.16 -3.74
CA ASN A 102 24.76 9.01 -3.72
C ASN A 102 25.28 7.92 -4.71
N PHE A 103 24.53 7.64 -5.79
CA PHE A 103 24.91 6.65 -6.80
C PHE A 103 24.66 7.16 -8.23
N SER A 104 25.33 6.51 -9.19
CA SER A 104 25.23 6.90 -10.59
C SER A 104 23.79 6.88 -11.13
N PRO A 105 23.37 7.88 -11.92
CA PRO A 105 22.05 7.95 -12.56
C PRO A 105 21.65 6.69 -13.35
N ASN A 106 22.64 5.97 -13.90
CA ASN A 106 22.41 4.71 -14.60
C ASN A 106 21.78 3.61 -13.71
N LYS A 107 21.87 3.75 -12.38
CA LYS A 107 21.25 2.82 -11.45
C LYS A 107 19.78 3.16 -11.15
N THR A 108 19.34 4.38 -11.47
CA THR A 108 17.97 4.83 -11.23
C THR A 108 16.95 3.97 -11.95
N PHE A 109 17.20 3.61 -13.21
CA PHE A 109 16.30 2.71 -13.94
C PHE A 109 16.14 1.34 -13.25
N LYS A 110 17.25 0.75 -12.80
CA LYS A 110 17.20 -0.52 -12.08
C LYS A 110 16.43 -0.41 -10.77
N LEU A 111 16.61 0.71 -10.07
CA LEU A 111 15.86 0.99 -8.82
C LEU A 111 14.36 1.06 -9.08
N ILE A 112 13.93 1.76 -10.14
CA ILE A 112 12.51 1.83 -10.53
C ILE A 112 11.97 0.43 -10.81
N VAL A 113 12.66 -0.37 -11.61
CA VAL A 113 12.23 -1.73 -11.94
C VAL A 113 12.10 -2.59 -10.67
N TYR A 114 13.10 -2.57 -9.78
CA TYR A 114 13.04 -3.35 -8.54
C TYR A 114 11.94 -2.88 -7.60
N SER A 115 11.70 -1.58 -7.51
CA SER A 115 10.62 -1.04 -6.67
C SER A 115 9.24 -1.44 -7.21
N LEU A 116 9.03 -1.41 -8.52
CA LEU A 116 7.80 -1.87 -9.16
C LEU A 116 7.58 -3.38 -8.95
N LEU A 117 8.63 -4.18 -9.09
CA LEU A 117 8.54 -5.63 -8.84
C LEU A 117 8.22 -5.93 -7.37
N ALA A 118 8.86 -5.22 -6.43
CA ALA A 118 8.59 -5.38 -5.00
C ALA A 118 7.16 -4.96 -4.64
N ALA A 119 6.67 -3.85 -5.20
CA ALA A 119 5.29 -3.41 -5.04
C ALA A 119 4.31 -4.44 -5.60
N SER A 120 4.55 -4.94 -6.82
CA SER A 120 3.73 -5.98 -7.45
C SER A 120 3.68 -7.25 -6.60
N LEU A 121 4.82 -7.69 -6.08
CA LEU A 121 4.86 -8.86 -5.19
C LEU A 121 4.04 -8.63 -3.92
N THR A 122 4.15 -7.45 -3.31
CA THR A 122 3.37 -7.09 -2.12
C THR A 122 1.87 -7.11 -2.40
N TYR A 123 1.44 -6.57 -3.55
CA TYR A 123 0.02 -6.62 -3.97
C TYR A 123 -0.47 -8.05 -4.19
N VAL A 124 0.30 -8.88 -4.90
CA VAL A 124 -0.06 -10.29 -5.12
C VAL A 124 -0.19 -11.02 -3.79
N VAL A 125 0.75 -10.83 -2.87
CA VAL A 125 0.74 -11.42 -1.53
C VAL A 125 -0.53 -11.02 -0.77
N MET A 126 -0.91 -9.73 -0.78
CA MET A 126 -2.10 -9.24 -0.08
C MET A 126 -3.41 -9.69 -0.75
N LEU A 127 -3.44 -9.80 -2.07
CA LEU A 127 -4.59 -10.36 -2.79
C LEU A 127 -4.80 -11.84 -2.48
N LEU A 128 -3.73 -12.62 -2.48
CA LEU A 128 -3.78 -14.03 -2.09
C LEU A 128 -4.22 -14.20 -0.63
N TYR A 129 -3.61 -13.42 0.28
CA TYR A 129 -4.00 -13.37 1.69
C TYR A 129 -5.50 -13.13 1.86
N THR A 130 -6.02 -12.08 1.23
CA THR A 130 -7.44 -11.74 1.32
C THR A 130 -8.31 -12.82 0.67
N GLY A 131 -7.90 -13.33 -0.49
CA GLY A 131 -8.68 -14.30 -1.27
C GLY A 131 -8.86 -15.63 -0.53
N TRP A 132 -7.80 -16.27 -0.06
CA TRP A 132 -7.90 -17.59 0.56
C TRP A 132 -8.47 -17.58 2.00
N LEU A 133 -8.45 -16.42 2.68
CA LEU A 133 -9.13 -16.27 3.97
C LEU A 133 -10.60 -15.81 3.83
N SER A 134 -11.01 -15.34 2.64
CA SER A 134 -12.36 -14.82 2.40
C SER A 134 -13.38 -15.94 2.39
N THR A 135 -14.25 -15.94 3.38
CA THR A 135 -15.42 -16.84 3.40
C THR A 135 -16.57 -16.25 2.59
N GLN A 136 -17.50 -17.10 2.15
CA GLN A 136 -18.69 -16.67 1.41
C GLN A 136 -19.54 -15.67 2.24
N ALA A 137 -19.60 -15.84 3.55
CA ALA A 137 -20.28 -14.92 4.47
C ALA A 137 -19.61 -13.54 4.48
N THR A 138 -18.28 -13.48 4.51
CA THR A 138 -17.52 -12.22 4.52
C THR A 138 -17.66 -11.45 3.22
N SER A 139 -17.68 -12.15 2.08
CA SER A 139 -17.79 -11.54 0.74
C SER A 139 -19.20 -11.00 0.46
N LEU A 140 -20.24 -11.65 0.97
CA LEU A 140 -21.64 -11.28 0.74
C LEU A 140 -22.12 -10.10 1.61
N ASN A 141 -21.45 -9.81 2.72
CA ASN A 141 -21.85 -8.75 3.65
C ASN A 141 -21.58 -7.31 3.14
N GLY A 142 -21.18 -7.13 1.88
CA GLY A 142 -21.02 -5.81 1.28
C GLY A 142 -19.99 -4.92 1.99
N ASN A 143 -19.01 -5.53 2.68
CA ASN A 143 -17.98 -4.81 3.41
C ASN A 143 -17.17 -3.92 2.47
N LEU A 144 -17.15 -2.62 2.75
CA LEU A 144 -16.33 -1.64 2.01
C LEU A 144 -14.84 -1.94 2.12
N TRP A 145 -14.41 -2.66 3.16
CA TRP A 145 -13.03 -3.03 3.40
C TRP A 145 -12.89 -4.54 3.64
N LEU A 146 -12.90 -5.31 2.56
CA LEU A 146 -12.87 -6.77 2.60
C LEU A 146 -11.64 -7.32 3.36
N THR A 147 -10.44 -6.80 3.10
CA THR A 147 -9.21 -7.27 3.76
C THR A 147 -9.28 -7.10 5.28
N GLY A 148 -9.84 -5.99 5.77
CA GLY A 148 -10.03 -5.77 7.20
C GLY A 148 -11.03 -6.75 7.82
N ALA A 149 -12.16 -6.97 7.15
CA ALA A 149 -13.19 -7.91 7.61
C ALA A 149 -12.65 -9.34 7.70
N VAL A 150 -11.98 -9.81 6.65
CA VAL A 150 -11.35 -11.14 6.59
C VAL A 150 -10.28 -11.30 7.68
N THR A 151 -9.47 -10.26 7.91
CA THR A 151 -8.46 -10.27 8.96
C THR A 151 -9.09 -10.35 10.35
N GLN A 152 -10.17 -9.61 10.57
CA GLN A 152 -10.91 -9.64 11.84
C GLN A 152 -11.54 -11.00 12.09
N ASP A 153 -12.11 -11.64 11.08
CA ASP A 153 -12.70 -12.98 11.19
C ASP A 153 -11.62 -14.04 11.49
N ALA A 154 -10.47 -13.95 10.84
CA ALA A 154 -9.42 -14.96 10.96
C ALA A 154 -8.54 -14.80 12.22
N PHE A 155 -8.26 -13.57 12.66
CA PHE A 155 -7.30 -13.25 13.72
C PHE A 155 -7.87 -12.34 14.83
N GLY A 156 -9.13 -11.98 14.76
CA GLY A 156 -9.78 -11.10 15.72
C GLY A 156 -9.21 -9.67 15.71
N PHE A 157 -9.45 -8.96 16.82
CA PHE A 157 -9.03 -7.56 16.98
C PHE A 157 -7.51 -7.38 16.88
N ILE A 158 -6.71 -8.35 17.35
CA ILE A 158 -5.25 -8.28 17.30
C ILE A 158 -4.77 -8.27 15.85
N GLY A 159 -5.30 -9.17 15.02
CA GLY A 159 -4.98 -9.20 13.59
C GLY A 159 -5.33 -7.89 12.88
N LEU A 160 -6.53 -7.34 13.20
CA LEU A 160 -6.96 -6.06 12.64
C LEU A 160 -6.04 -4.91 13.07
N ALA A 161 -5.59 -4.88 14.34
CA ALA A 161 -4.65 -3.88 14.83
C ALA A 161 -3.28 -3.96 14.12
N VAL A 162 -2.78 -5.17 13.90
CA VAL A 162 -1.53 -5.41 13.16
C VAL A 162 -1.66 -4.95 11.71
N LEU A 163 -2.78 -5.25 11.05
CA LEU A 163 -3.07 -4.76 9.70
C LEU A 163 -3.14 -3.22 9.66
N ALA A 164 -3.79 -2.60 10.65
CA ALA A 164 -3.88 -1.14 10.75
C ALA A 164 -2.50 -0.49 10.86
N VAL A 165 -1.55 -1.08 11.58
CA VAL A 165 -0.16 -0.61 11.64
C VAL A 165 0.47 -0.63 10.25
N ALA A 166 0.31 -1.70 9.47
CA ALA A 166 0.86 -1.76 8.10
C ALA A 166 0.28 -0.66 7.21
N ILE A 167 -1.03 -0.41 7.29
CA ILE A 167 -1.71 0.64 6.52
C ILE A 167 -1.21 2.02 6.92
N ILE A 168 -1.09 2.30 8.21
CA ILE A 168 -0.58 3.58 8.72
C ILE A 168 0.86 3.80 8.23
N MET A 169 1.72 2.78 8.29
CA MET A 169 3.09 2.88 7.77
C MET A 169 3.11 3.13 6.25
N GLY A 170 2.21 2.48 5.50
CA GLY A 170 2.04 2.72 4.06
C GLY A 170 1.61 4.15 3.75
N ILE A 171 0.61 4.68 4.47
CA ILE A 171 0.15 6.07 4.33
C ILE A 171 1.29 7.05 4.64
N PHE A 172 2.04 6.83 5.72
CA PHE A 172 3.15 7.68 6.11
C PHE A 172 4.28 7.67 5.08
N THR A 173 4.60 6.49 4.52
CA THR A 173 5.56 6.36 3.44
C THR A 173 5.13 7.14 2.20
N GLY A 174 3.86 7.04 1.82
CA GLY A 174 3.27 7.77 0.70
C GLY A 174 3.32 9.30 0.91
N LEU A 175 2.83 9.79 2.05
CA LEU A 175 2.86 11.22 2.38
C LEU A 175 4.28 11.80 2.34
N ASN A 176 5.23 11.10 2.97
CA ASN A 176 6.62 11.54 3.00
C ASN A 176 7.22 11.58 1.59
N GLY A 177 7.01 10.55 0.77
CA GLY A 177 7.51 10.49 -0.60
C GLY A 177 6.94 11.59 -1.50
N PHE A 178 5.63 11.82 -1.45
CA PHE A 178 4.99 12.87 -2.23
C PHE A 178 5.41 14.28 -1.81
N LEU A 179 5.55 14.56 -0.52
CA LEU A 179 6.02 15.86 -0.04
C LEU A 179 7.48 16.12 -0.47
N MET A 180 8.33 15.09 -0.39
CA MET A 180 9.72 15.20 -0.81
C MET A 180 9.83 15.48 -2.32
N SER A 181 9.17 14.71 -3.17
CA SER A 181 9.21 14.92 -4.62
C SER A 181 8.53 16.21 -5.06
N SER A 182 7.39 16.58 -4.47
CA SER A 182 6.71 17.84 -4.76
C SER A 182 7.58 19.06 -4.42
N SER A 183 8.31 19.02 -3.31
CA SER A 183 9.24 20.10 -2.92
C SER A 183 10.36 20.27 -3.93
N ARG A 184 10.87 19.17 -4.51
CA ARG A 184 11.92 19.21 -5.55
C ARG A 184 11.40 19.70 -6.88
N LEU A 185 10.21 19.25 -7.26
CA LEU A 185 9.57 19.73 -8.48
C LEU A 185 9.37 21.25 -8.42
N LEU A 186 8.84 21.78 -7.32
CA LEU A 186 8.68 23.21 -7.13
C LEU A 186 10.01 23.97 -7.17
N PHE A 187 11.07 23.44 -6.57
CA PHE A 187 12.40 24.02 -6.61
C PHE A 187 12.97 24.08 -8.04
N SER A 188 12.73 23.06 -8.85
CA SER A 188 13.20 23.02 -10.24
C SER A 188 12.43 23.95 -11.18
N MET A 189 11.26 24.44 -10.77
CA MET A 189 10.40 25.34 -11.56
C MET A 189 10.62 26.83 -11.23
N GLY A 190 11.31 27.15 -10.13
CA GLY A 190 11.57 28.53 -9.66
C GLY A 190 13.00 28.95 -9.89
#